data_6b41a945f1fe110c64c2a0e890b71458
#
_entry.id   6b41a945f1fe110c64c2a0e890b71458
#
_cell.length_a   1.000
_cell.length_b   1.000
_cell.length_c   1.000
_cell.angle_alpha   90.00
_cell.angle_beta   90.00
_cell.angle_gamma   90.00
#
_symmetry.space_group_name_H-M   'P 1'
#
loop_
_entity.id
_entity.type
_entity.pdbx_description
1 polymer ?
#
loop_
_entity_poly.entity_id
_entity_poly.type
_entity_poly.pdbx_seq_one_letter_code
_entity_poly.pdbx_strand_id
1 'polypeptide(L)'
;MFDHPYLAMYQRLHEEFGLKVQLNLFYRMEDFDLSQVSEAYYDEWEANSDWLKLSFHSKLENVKPYESSDYDEVYEDCKRVHEQIKRFASSAALANTTTIHYCSLTEDGLKAMEDNRVFGLLGLFGSNQNPRTSYGIEESNAEKIRNGEI
;
A
#
# COMPACT_ATOMS: atom_id res chain seq x y z
N MET A 1 9.21 16.03 -11.23
CA MET A 1 8.16 15.07 -10.82
C MET A 1 6.76 15.62 -11.11
N PHE A 2 6.43 16.83 -10.73
CA PHE A 2 5.08 17.42 -10.88
C PHE A 2 4.71 17.89 -12.30
N ASP A 3 5.54 17.63 -13.29
CA ASP A 3 5.14 17.76 -14.71
C ASP A 3 4.15 16.67 -15.15
N HIS A 4 4.04 15.58 -14.39
CA HIS A 4 3.07 14.54 -14.65
C HIS A 4 1.67 14.99 -14.21
N PRO A 5 0.63 14.90 -15.07
CA PRO A 5 -0.69 15.49 -14.82
C PRO A 5 -1.36 15.05 -13.50
N TYR A 6 -1.24 13.77 -13.14
CA TYR A 6 -1.80 13.26 -11.88
C TYR A 6 -1.08 13.81 -10.65
N LEU A 7 0.25 13.87 -10.68
CA LEU A 7 1.03 14.40 -9.55
C LEU A 7 0.82 15.90 -9.40
N ALA A 8 0.74 16.65 -10.51
CA ALA A 8 0.38 18.06 -10.51
C ALA A 8 -1.03 18.32 -9.93
N MET A 9 -1.99 17.45 -10.25
CA MET A 9 -3.34 17.53 -9.68
C MET A 9 -3.31 17.29 -8.17
N TYR A 10 -2.61 16.28 -7.68
CA TYR A 10 -2.49 16.00 -6.25
C TYR A 10 -1.79 17.14 -5.51
N GLN A 11 -0.71 17.69 -6.08
CA GLN A 11 -0.03 18.86 -5.51
C GLN A 11 -0.98 20.05 -5.34
N ARG A 12 -1.73 20.40 -6.38
CA ARG A 12 -2.71 21.48 -6.32
C ARG A 12 -3.78 21.23 -5.24
N LEU A 13 -4.30 20.00 -5.14
CA LEU A 13 -5.30 19.65 -4.13
C LEU A 13 -4.70 19.70 -2.72
N HIS A 14 -3.42 19.35 -2.57
CA HIS A 14 -2.73 19.51 -1.31
C HIS A 14 -2.59 20.99 -0.93
N GLU A 15 -2.12 21.83 -1.85
CA GLU A 15 -1.93 23.27 -1.62
C GLU A 15 -3.25 23.99 -1.30
N GLU A 16 -4.34 23.60 -1.96
CA GLU A 16 -5.64 24.25 -1.82
C GLU A 16 -6.45 23.73 -0.62
N PHE A 17 -6.41 22.42 -0.35
CA PHE A 17 -7.28 21.75 0.62
C PHE A 17 -6.53 20.97 1.71
N GLY A 18 -5.21 20.95 1.70
CA GLY A 18 -4.42 20.14 2.64
C GLY A 18 -4.55 18.62 2.40
N LEU A 19 -4.88 18.20 1.17
CA LEU A 19 -5.01 16.77 0.83
C LEU A 19 -3.72 16.02 1.14
N LYS A 20 -3.84 14.86 1.78
CA LYS A 20 -2.76 13.88 1.91
C LYS A 20 -3.05 12.67 1.04
N VAL A 21 -2.05 12.20 0.33
CA VAL A 21 -2.16 11.14 -0.67
C VAL A 21 -1.22 9.99 -0.33
N GLN A 22 -1.69 8.78 -0.48
CA GLN A 22 -0.86 7.59 -0.46
C GLN A 22 -1.10 6.80 -1.75
N LEU A 23 -0.01 6.47 -2.44
CA LEU A 23 -0.01 5.63 -3.63
C LEU A 23 0.46 4.24 -3.26
N ASN A 24 -0.40 3.24 -3.44
CA ASN A 24 -0.08 1.85 -3.18
C ASN A 24 0.44 1.20 -4.46
N LEU A 25 1.65 0.68 -4.43
CA LEU A 25 2.42 0.31 -5.62
C LEU A 25 2.45 -1.19 -5.86
N PHE A 26 2.26 -1.59 -7.12
CA PHE A 26 2.71 -2.88 -7.62
C PHE A 26 4.22 -2.83 -7.86
N TYR A 27 4.93 -3.94 -7.58
CA TYR A 27 6.32 -4.03 -7.98
C TYR A 27 6.47 -4.02 -9.50
N ARG A 28 5.59 -4.74 -10.21
CA ARG A 28 5.63 -4.88 -11.67
C ARG A 28 4.23 -4.84 -12.27
N MET A 29 4.12 -4.11 -13.37
CA MET A 29 2.94 -4.07 -14.25
C MET A 29 3.43 -4.24 -15.68
N GLU A 30 2.92 -5.26 -16.40
CA GLU A 30 3.34 -5.57 -17.77
C GLU A 30 4.87 -5.64 -17.94
N ASP A 31 5.44 -4.78 -18.78
CA ASP A 31 6.87 -4.71 -19.09
C ASP A 31 7.64 -3.71 -18.21
N PHE A 32 6.97 -3.05 -17.27
CA PHE A 32 7.56 -2.07 -16.37
C PHE A 32 7.63 -2.60 -14.94
N ASP A 33 8.75 -2.41 -14.26
CA ASP A 33 8.88 -2.64 -12.83
C ASP A 33 9.57 -1.47 -12.09
N LEU A 34 9.43 -1.48 -10.75
CA LEU A 34 9.92 -0.37 -9.93
C LEU A 34 11.44 -0.18 -9.99
N SER A 35 12.23 -1.18 -10.42
CA SER A 35 13.68 -1.01 -10.57
C SER A 35 14.03 -0.03 -11.71
N GLN A 36 13.11 0.19 -12.64
CA GLN A 36 13.26 1.09 -13.78
C GLN A 36 12.90 2.56 -13.42
N VAL A 37 12.32 2.80 -12.24
CA VAL A 37 12.01 4.17 -11.79
C VAL A 37 13.31 4.94 -11.55
N SER A 38 13.40 6.12 -12.17
CA SER A 38 14.56 7.01 -12.04
C SER A 38 14.68 7.59 -10.63
N GLU A 39 15.91 7.73 -10.15
CA GLU A 39 16.24 8.44 -8.90
C GLU A 39 16.33 9.98 -9.09
N ALA A 40 16.13 10.46 -10.31
CA ALA A 40 16.27 11.89 -10.62
C ALA A 40 15.32 12.80 -9.83
N TYR A 41 14.27 12.25 -9.24
CA TYR A 41 13.28 12.98 -8.45
C TYR A 41 13.33 12.64 -6.96
N TYR A 42 14.41 12.03 -6.48
CA TYR A 42 14.56 11.62 -5.09
C TYR A 42 14.29 12.77 -4.11
N ASP A 43 14.94 13.91 -4.32
CA ASP A 43 14.81 15.09 -3.45
C ASP A 43 13.38 15.68 -3.49
N GLU A 44 12.71 15.61 -4.64
CA GLU A 44 11.32 16.06 -4.75
C GLU A 44 10.35 15.13 -3.98
N TRP A 45 10.57 13.81 -4.03
CA TRP A 45 9.80 12.85 -3.23
C TRP A 45 10.01 13.08 -1.74
N GLU A 46 11.26 13.24 -1.32
CA GLU A 46 11.60 13.48 0.08
C GLU A 46 10.98 14.78 0.59
N ALA A 47 11.10 15.87 -0.16
CA ALA A 47 10.57 17.19 0.19
C ALA A 47 9.03 17.22 0.31
N ASN A 48 8.31 16.30 -0.34
CA ASN A 48 6.85 16.20 -0.32
C ASN A 48 6.33 15.03 0.54
N SER A 49 7.22 14.38 1.29
CA SER A 49 6.89 13.18 2.04
C SER A 49 5.95 13.37 3.24
N ASP A 50 5.65 14.60 3.65
CA ASP A 50 4.68 14.91 4.70
C ASP A 50 3.22 14.74 4.24
N TRP A 51 2.97 14.83 2.93
CA TRP A 51 1.63 14.71 2.35
C TRP A 51 1.50 13.67 1.25
N LEU A 52 2.61 13.25 0.62
CA LEU A 52 2.63 12.27 -0.47
C LEU A 52 3.45 11.05 -0.07
N LYS A 53 2.77 9.92 0.15
CA LYS A 53 3.36 8.66 0.60
C LYS A 53 3.23 7.57 -0.44
N LEU A 54 4.14 6.61 -0.35
CA LEU A 54 4.18 5.39 -1.17
C LEU A 54 4.14 4.17 -0.28
N SER A 55 3.49 3.11 -0.72
CA SER A 55 3.46 1.84 0.02
C SER A 55 3.37 0.63 -0.90
N PHE A 56 3.55 -0.54 -0.32
CA PHE A 56 3.34 -1.82 -0.99
C PHE A 56 1.85 -2.08 -1.25
N HIS A 57 1.49 -2.56 -2.44
CA HIS A 57 0.16 -3.06 -2.76
C HIS A 57 0.18 -4.55 -3.12
N SER A 58 1.03 -4.91 -4.05
CA SER A 58 1.30 -6.28 -4.48
C SER A 58 2.58 -6.35 -5.31
N LYS A 59 3.08 -7.56 -5.52
CA LYS A 59 4.15 -7.78 -6.49
C LYS A 59 3.68 -7.59 -7.92
N LEU A 60 2.53 -8.15 -8.27
CA LEU A 60 1.99 -8.17 -9.63
C LEU A 60 0.51 -7.82 -9.64
N GLU A 61 0.04 -7.15 -10.71
CA GLU A 61 -1.34 -6.72 -10.82
C GLU A 61 -2.32 -7.89 -11.02
N ASN A 62 -2.04 -8.76 -11.97
CA ASN A 62 -2.97 -9.79 -12.44
C ASN A 62 -2.65 -11.18 -11.86
N VAL A 63 -2.34 -11.25 -10.57
CA VAL A 63 -1.97 -12.49 -9.90
C VAL A 63 -2.90 -12.76 -8.73
N LYS A 64 -2.95 -14.03 -8.35
CA LYS A 64 -3.57 -14.56 -7.16
C LYS A 64 -3.42 -13.62 -5.96
N PRO A 65 -4.51 -13.31 -5.26
CA PRO A 65 -4.44 -12.57 -4.01
C PRO A 65 -3.61 -13.34 -2.96
N TYR A 66 -3.04 -12.63 -2.00
CA TYR A 66 -2.22 -13.20 -0.92
C TYR A 66 -3.01 -14.04 0.11
N GLU A 67 -4.23 -14.46 -0.22
CA GLU A 67 -5.11 -15.27 0.65
C GLU A 67 -4.58 -16.69 0.94
N SER A 68 -3.55 -17.12 0.22
CA SER A 68 -2.92 -18.43 0.40
C SER A 68 -1.39 -18.36 0.30
N SER A 69 -0.83 -17.16 0.44
CA SER A 69 0.62 -16.94 0.49
C SER A 69 1.16 -17.22 1.88
N ASP A 70 2.36 -17.75 1.95
CA ASP A 70 3.08 -17.94 3.20
C ASP A 70 3.80 -16.63 3.65
N TYR A 71 4.44 -16.71 4.81
CA TYR A 71 5.20 -15.60 5.37
C TYR A 71 6.31 -15.12 4.45
N ASP A 72 7.12 -16.03 3.91
CA ASP A 72 8.32 -15.68 3.13
C ASP A 72 7.94 -14.98 1.82
N GLU A 73 6.89 -15.44 1.14
CA GLU A 73 6.39 -14.80 -0.09
C GLU A 73 5.95 -13.36 0.18
N VAL A 74 5.12 -13.14 1.20
CA VAL A 74 4.62 -11.80 1.54
C VAL A 74 5.76 -10.90 2.01
N TYR A 75 6.65 -11.43 2.86
CA TYR A 75 7.78 -10.69 3.39
C TYR A 75 8.73 -10.18 2.29
N GLU A 76 9.16 -11.07 1.40
CA GLU A 76 10.09 -10.71 0.33
C GLU A 76 9.46 -9.80 -0.73
N ASP A 77 8.18 -9.99 -1.05
CA ASP A 77 7.48 -9.13 -2.01
C ASP A 77 7.29 -7.71 -1.46
N CYS A 78 6.89 -7.57 -0.20
CA CYS A 78 6.77 -6.28 0.47
C CYS A 78 8.14 -5.58 0.61
N LYS A 79 9.13 -6.29 1.11
CA LYS A 79 10.51 -5.81 1.25
C LYS A 79 11.06 -5.27 -0.07
N ARG A 80 10.86 -6.02 -1.16
CA ARG A 80 11.32 -5.61 -2.50
C ARG A 80 10.73 -4.28 -2.95
N VAL A 81 9.42 -4.06 -2.74
CA VAL A 81 8.78 -2.78 -3.05
C VAL A 81 9.33 -1.67 -2.16
N HIS A 82 9.48 -1.92 -0.86
CA HIS A 82 10.03 -0.95 0.10
C HIS A 82 11.47 -0.54 -0.25
N GLU A 83 12.31 -1.49 -0.69
CA GLU A 83 13.67 -1.21 -1.14
C GLU A 83 13.68 -0.29 -2.36
N GLN A 84 12.77 -0.52 -3.33
CA GLN A 84 12.65 0.35 -4.48
C GLN A 84 12.14 1.75 -4.10
N ILE A 85 11.12 1.86 -3.25
CA ILE A 85 10.64 3.16 -2.77
C ILE A 85 11.79 3.94 -2.11
N LYS A 86 12.54 3.30 -1.21
CA LYS A 86 13.69 3.92 -0.55
C LYS A 86 14.77 4.37 -1.54
N ARG A 87 14.96 3.62 -2.63
CA ARG A 87 15.94 3.95 -3.68
C ARG A 87 15.54 5.19 -4.46
N PHE A 88 14.29 5.28 -4.95
CA PHE A 88 13.91 6.38 -5.84
C PHE A 88 13.17 7.54 -5.17
N ALA A 89 12.62 7.35 -3.95
CA ALA A 89 11.76 8.33 -3.29
C ALA A 89 12.09 8.61 -1.82
N SER A 90 13.12 8.01 -1.26
CA SER A 90 13.57 8.09 0.13
C SER A 90 12.75 7.28 1.14
N SER A 91 13.35 7.02 2.30
CA SER A 91 12.67 6.39 3.43
C SER A 91 11.55 7.25 4.02
N ALA A 92 11.63 8.56 3.87
CA ALA A 92 10.63 9.50 4.35
C ALA A 92 9.31 9.38 3.57
N ALA A 93 9.36 9.03 2.29
CA ALA A 93 8.18 8.82 1.47
C ALA A 93 7.46 7.48 1.74
N LEU A 94 8.13 6.52 2.41
CA LEU A 94 7.53 5.21 2.71
C LEU A 94 6.44 5.34 3.79
N ALA A 95 5.24 4.82 3.49
CA ALA A 95 4.15 4.72 4.46
C ALA A 95 4.28 3.45 5.30
N ASN A 96 3.76 3.50 6.53
CA ASN A 96 3.59 2.35 7.41
C ASN A 96 2.16 1.80 7.42
N THR A 97 1.35 2.21 6.47
CA THR A 97 -0.01 1.73 6.21
C THR A 97 -0.14 1.34 4.74
N THR A 98 -1.06 0.43 4.42
CA THR A 98 -1.33 0.09 3.03
C THR A 98 -2.71 -0.53 2.84
N THR A 99 -3.09 -0.73 1.57
CA THR A 99 -4.13 -1.66 1.13
C THR A 99 -3.48 -2.77 0.33
N ILE A 100 -3.55 -3.99 0.79
CA ILE A 100 -3.08 -5.15 0.03
C ILE A 100 -4.07 -5.47 -1.10
N HIS A 101 -3.56 -5.89 -2.22
CA HIS A 101 -4.36 -6.24 -3.40
C HIS A 101 -5.45 -7.26 -3.04
N TYR A 102 -6.68 -6.98 -3.47
CA TYR A 102 -7.91 -7.71 -3.09
C TYR A 102 -8.24 -7.71 -1.58
N CYS A 103 -7.55 -6.95 -0.75
CA CYS A 103 -7.70 -6.95 0.71
C CYS A 103 -7.64 -8.37 1.30
N SER A 104 -6.77 -9.21 0.76
CA SER A 104 -6.60 -10.62 1.14
C SER A 104 -5.20 -10.88 1.66
N LEU A 105 -5.11 -11.55 2.81
CA LEU A 105 -3.83 -11.88 3.45
C LEU A 105 -4.05 -13.02 4.45
N THR A 106 -3.06 -13.88 4.62
CA THR A 106 -3.04 -14.91 5.69
C THR A 106 -2.55 -14.33 7.02
N GLU A 107 -2.70 -15.07 8.12
CA GLU A 107 -2.10 -14.68 9.42
C GLU A 107 -0.57 -14.58 9.33
N ASP A 108 0.08 -15.49 8.61
CA ASP A 108 1.53 -15.43 8.37
C ASP A 108 1.90 -14.22 7.53
N GLY A 109 1.05 -13.86 6.55
CA GLY A 109 1.19 -12.64 5.79
C GLY A 109 1.04 -11.37 6.64
N LEU A 110 0.15 -11.36 7.65
CA LEU A 110 0.04 -10.24 8.60
C LEU A 110 1.34 -10.03 9.39
N LYS A 111 1.96 -11.12 9.88
CA LYS A 111 3.27 -11.06 10.52
C LYS A 111 4.35 -10.53 9.60
N ALA A 112 4.36 -11.00 8.35
CA ALA A 112 5.31 -10.55 7.34
C ALA A 112 5.19 -9.04 7.07
N MET A 113 3.97 -8.50 7.08
CA MET A 113 3.73 -7.06 6.95
C MET A 113 4.23 -6.29 8.17
N GLU A 114 3.96 -6.79 9.40
CA GLU A 114 4.45 -6.18 10.64
C GLU A 114 5.99 -6.13 10.68
N ASP A 115 6.66 -7.21 10.30
CA ASP A 115 8.13 -7.28 10.23
C ASP A 115 8.71 -6.35 9.15
N ASN A 116 7.94 -6.04 8.11
CA ASN A 116 8.24 -5.00 7.12
C ASN A 116 7.82 -3.57 7.58
N ARG A 117 7.45 -3.37 8.86
CA ARG A 117 7.03 -2.09 9.44
C ARG A 117 5.73 -1.53 8.88
N VAL A 118 4.84 -2.36 8.37
CA VAL A 118 3.47 -2.00 8.02
C VAL A 118 2.57 -2.32 9.22
N PHE A 119 2.03 -1.30 9.86
CA PHE A 119 1.26 -1.40 11.10
C PHE A 119 -0.23 -1.13 10.92
N GLY A 120 -0.65 -0.75 9.72
CA GLY A 120 -2.05 -0.50 9.41
C GLY A 120 -2.43 -1.01 8.03
N LEU A 121 -3.53 -1.75 7.98
CA LEU A 121 -4.13 -2.23 6.74
C LEU A 121 -5.51 -1.61 6.54
N LEU A 122 -5.69 -0.97 5.39
CA LEU A 122 -6.98 -0.42 4.97
C LEU A 122 -7.74 -1.51 4.20
N GLY A 123 -8.89 -1.88 4.70
CA GLY A 123 -9.73 -2.93 4.13
C GLY A 123 -11.09 -2.42 3.66
N LEU A 124 -11.80 -3.27 2.94
CA LEU A 124 -13.18 -3.07 2.56
C LEU A 124 -14.05 -3.94 3.49
N PHE A 125 -15.03 -3.33 4.14
CA PHE A 125 -16.12 -4.06 4.77
C PHE A 125 -17.27 -4.10 3.78
N GLY A 126 -17.62 -5.30 3.34
CA GLY A 126 -18.71 -5.49 2.39
C GLY A 126 -20.03 -4.97 2.96
N SER A 127 -20.95 -4.57 2.08
CA SER A 127 -22.31 -4.24 2.44
C SER A 127 -23.05 -5.50 2.94
N ASN A 128 -24.21 -5.32 3.56
CA ASN A 128 -25.12 -6.42 3.97
C ASN A 128 -25.47 -7.43 2.87
N GLN A 129 -25.20 -7.10 1.60
CA GLN A 129 -25.42 -7.96 0.44
C GLN A 129 -24.17 -8.77 0.02
N ASN A 130 -22.99 -8.43 0.50
CA ASN A 130 -21.75 -9.18 0.26
C ASN A 130 -20.77 -8.99 1.42
N PRO A 131 -20.96 -9.76 2.51
CA PRO A 131 -20.20 -9.61 3.75
C PRO A 131 -18.82 -10.23 3.66
N ARG A 132 -18.00 -9.84 2.67
CA ARG A 132 -16.59 -10.22 2.67
C ARG A 132 -15.85 -9.38 3.70
N THR A 133 -15.21 -10.06 4.63
CA THR A 133 -14.24 -9.44 5.54
C THR A 133 -12.88 -9.40 4.88
N SER A 134 -12.23 -8.23 4.97
CA SER A 134 -10.85 -8.09 4.51
C SER A 134 -9.90 -8.85 5.44
N TYR A 135 -8.80 -9.36 4.90
CA TYR A 135 -7.66 -9.91 5.64
C TYR A 135 -7.99 -11.10 6.56
N GLY A 136 -9.00 -11.89 6.23
CA GLY A 136 -9.35 -13.06 7.02
C GLY A 136 -9.85 -12.75 8.44
N ILE A 137 -10.31 -11.53 8.71
CA ILE A 137 -10.89 -11.15 10.01
C ILE A 137 -12.08 -12.07 10.30
N GLU A 138 -12.08 -12.72 11.47
CA GLU A 138 -13.19 -13.56 11.92
C GLU A 138 -14.51 -12.79 11.94
N GLU A 139 -15.60 -13.44 11.58
CA GLU A 139 -16.93 -12.81 11.45
C GLU A 139 -17.38 -12.14 12.76
N SER A 140 -17.06 -12.72 13.91
CA SER A 140 -17.35 -12.11 15.22
C SER A 140 -16.69 -10.76 15.43
N ASN A 141 -15.46 -10.59 14.96
CA ASN A 141 -14.75 -9.31 15.01
C ASN A 141 -15.27 -8.35 13.93
N ALA A 142 -15.60 -8.86 12.76
CA ALA A 142 -16.21 -8.07 11.70
C ALA A 142 -17.57 -7.47 12.12
N GLU A 143 -18.39 -8.22 12.86
CA GLU A 143 -19.64 -7.70 13.43
C GLU A 143 -19.40 -6.58 14.44
N LYS A 144 -18.44 -6.73 15.35
CA LYS A 144 -18.08 -5.66 16.30
C LYS A 144 -17.64 -4.39 15.59
N ILE A 145 -16.79 -4.51 14.55
CA ILE A 145 -16.37 -3.36 13.73
C ILE A 145 -17.57 -2.70 13.05
N ARG A 146 -18.50 -3.47 12.46
CA ARG A 146 -19.71 -2.93 11.81
C ARG A 146 -20.62 -2.20 12.79
N ASN A 147 -20.65 -2.66 14.04
CA ASN A 147 -21.46 -2.07 15.11
C ASN A 147 -20.75 -0.90 15.82
N GLY A 148 -19.49 -0.61 15.47
CA GLY A 148 -18.69 0.43 16.11
C GLY A 148 -18.29 0.09 17.56
N GLU A 149 -18.13 -1.18 17.87
CA GLU A 149 -17.74 -1.68 19.21
C GLU A 149 -16.22 -1.74 19.41
N ILE A 150 -15.45 -1.79 18.30
CA ILE A 150 -13.97 -1.75 18.25
C ILE A 150 -13.52 -1.00 17.01
#